data_d97d7363afca7e46d88acfd7783c2792
#
_entry.id   d97d7363afca7e46d88acfd7783c2792
#
_cell.length_a   1.000
_cell.length_b   1.000
_cell.length_c   1.000
_cell.angle_alpha   90.00
_cell.angle_beta   90.00
_cell.angle_gamma   90.00
#
_symmetry.space_group_name_H-M   'P 1'
#
loop_
_entity.id
_entity.type
_entity.pdbx_description
1 polymer ?
#
loop_
_entity_poly.entity_id
_entity_poly.type
_entity_poly.pdbx_seq_one_letter_code
_entity_poly.pdbx_strand_id
1 'polypeptide(L)'
;MPLHLFTHMTTSAGLPGFNTPAVGFEQPFAMLEACHERVERTLTLLSRLRSYLREQAVDDAARQAARDVLRYFDIAAPLHHEDEELHVFPLLLERGAPSVVALVRQLQQDHVHMAADWAAARGALAALADGSA
;
A
#
# COMPACT_ATOMS: atom_id res chain seq x y z
N MET A 1 -14.69 3.25 -3.21
CA MET A 1 -14.39 2.27 -2.87
C MET A 1 -13.52 1.86 -2.00
N PRO A 2 -13.23 1.57 -1.70
CA PRO A 2 -12.58 1.32 -0.84
C PRO A 2 -11.70 0.60 -0.53
N LEU A 3 -10.94 0.05 -0.32
CA LEU A 3 -10.22 -0.50 -0.02
C LEU A 3 -9.98 -1.27 0.44
N HIS A 4 -9.64 -2.02 0.42
CA HIS A 4 -9.30 -2.80 0.80
C HIS A 4 -8.76 -3.41 0.89
N LEU A 5 -8.22 -4.10 0.78
CA LEU A 5 -7.76 -4.78 0.74
C LEU A 5 -7.24 -5.19 1.32
N PHE A 6 -6.83 -5.36 1.62
CA PHE A 6 -6.43 -5.74 1.91
C PHE A 6 -6.77 -5.77 2.72
N THR A 7 -7.33 -5.50 2.71
CA THR A 7 -7.67 -5.66 3.01
C THR A 7 -8.07 -6.12 3.08
N HIS A 8 -8.00 -6.23 2.79
CA HIS A 8 -8.26 -6.60 2.58
C HIS A 8 -8.46 -7.09 2.43
N MET A 9 -8.35 -7.21 2.31
CA MET A 9 -8.45 -7.53 1.98
C MET A 9 -9.04 -7.92 2.47
N THR A 10 -9.58 -8.01 2.92
CA THR A 10 -10.15 -8.33 3.10
C THR A 10 -11.00 -8.62 3.37
N THR A 11 -11.64 -8.85 3.69
CA THR A 11 -12.38 -8.99 3.63
C THR A 11 -13.11 -9.19 3.61
N SER A 12 -13.88 -9.40 3.67
CA SER A 12 -14.66 -9.66 3.41
C SER A 12 -15.40 -9.62 3.09
N ALA A 13 -15.56 -10.04 3.12
CA ALA A 13 -16.71 -10.24 2.36
C ALA A 13 -17.77 -9.48 2.80
N GLY A 14 -18.56 -9.16 2.44
CA GLY A 14 -19.71 -8.79 2.90
C GLY A 14 -20.08 -7.43 2.74
N LEU A 15 -19.23 -6.62 2.47
CA LEU A 15 -19.53 -5.24 2.26
C LEU A 15 -19.76 -5.01 0.80
N PRO A 16 -20.69 -4.19 0.41
CA PRO A 16 -20.72 -3.76 -0.96
C PRO A 16 -19.38 -3.14 -1.20
N GLY A 17 -18.71 -3.53 -2.11
CA GLY A 17 -17.37 -3.14 -2.29
C GLY A 17 -16.43 -3.95 -1.43
N PHE A 18 -16.88 -4.47 -0.31
CA PHE A 18 -16.10 -5.37 0.48
C PHE A 18 -16.75 -6.70 0.66
N ASN A 19 -18.00 -6.75 0.39
CA ASN A 19 -18.62 -8.04 0.26
C ASN A 19 -18.17 -8.73 -0.96
N THR A 20 -17.66 -7.98 -1.88
CA THR A 20 -16.91 -8.63 -2.92
C THR A 20 -15.87 -9.47 -2.22
N PRO A 21 -15.74 -10.72 -2.58
CA PRO A 21 -14.68 -11.53 -2.03
C PRO A 21 -13.36 -10.81 -2.20
N ALA A 22 -12.55 -10.91 -1.21
CA ALA A 22 -11.20 -10.40 -1.33
C ALA A 22 -10.58 -10.98 -2.57
N VAL A 23 -9.91 -10.14 -3.33
CA VAL A 23 -9.16 -10.61 -4.47
C VAL A 23 -8.07 -11.53 -3.94
N GLY A 24 -8.06 -12.77 -4.39
CA GLY A 24 -7.19 -13.79 -3.87
C GLY A 24 -6.19 -14.27 -4.88
N PHE A 25 -5.46 -15.29 -4.48
CA PHE A 25 -4.35 -15.82 -5.26
C PHE A 25 -4.80 -16.50 -6.56
N GLU A 26 -6.07 -16.87 -6.66
CA GLU A 26 -6.62 -17.43 -7.89
C GLU A 26 -6.83 -16.35 -8.95
N GLN A 27 -6.70 -15.08 -8.57
CA GLN A 27 -6.81 -13.95 -9.50
C GLN A 27 -5.62 -13.00 -9.32
N PRO A 28 -4.41 -13.45 -9.70
CA PRO A 28 -3.20 -12.70 -9.38
C PRO A 28 -3.15 -11.29 -9.94
N PHE A 29 -3.65 -11.09 -11.16
CA PHE A 29 -3.61 -9.75 -11.75
C PHE A 29 -4.56 -8.79 -11.06
N ALA A 30 -5.76 -9.26 -10.71
CA ALA A 30 -6.71 -8.43 -9.96
C ALA A 30 -6.16 -8.11 -8.57
N MET A 31 -5.47 -9.04 -7.95
CA MET A 31 -4.83 -8.82 -6.67
C MET A 31 -3.75 -7.75 -6.76
N LEU A 32 -2.90 -7.83 -7.77
CA LEU A 32 -1.85 -6.83 -7.99
C LEU A 32 -2.46 -5.45 -8.21
N GLU A 33 -3.53 -5.37 -9.00
CA GLU A 33 -4.20 -4.10 -9.27
C GLU A 33 -4.77 -3.49 -7.99
N ALA A 34 -5.42 -4.32 -7.16
CA ALA A 34 -5.98 -3.86 -5.91
C ALA A 34 -4.90 -3.34 -4.96
N CYS A 35 -3.76 -4.00 -4.91
CA CYS A 35 -2.64 -3.56 -4.10
C CYS A 35 -2.09 -2.23 -4.59
N HIS A 36 -1.96 -2.06 -5.90
CA HIS A 36 -1.48 -0.81 -6.49
C HIS A 36 -2.45 0.35 -6.22
N GLU A 37 -3.75 0.11 -6.25
CA GLU A 37 -4.74 1.13 -5.91
C GLU A 37 -4.55 1.62 -4.49
N ARG A 38 -4.24 0.73 -3.56
CA ARG A 38 -4.00 1.13 -2.17
C ARG A 38 -2.76 1.97 -2.03
N VAL A 39 -1.69 1.58 -2.71
CA VAL A 39 -0.45 2.37 -2.71
C VAL A 39 -0.73 3.77 -3.25
N GLU A 40 -1.40 3.86 -4.39
CA GLU A 40 -1.71 5.15 -5.01
C GLU A 40 -2.56 6.02 -4.12
N ARG A 41 -3.55 5.42 -3.48
CA ARG A 41 -4.43 6.16 -2.56
C ARG A 41 -3.65 6.72 -1.37
N THR A 42 -2.75 5.93 -0.82
CA THR A 42 -1.95 6.35 0.32
C THR A 42 -0.92 7.41 -0.09
N LEU A 43 -0.34 7.27 -1.27
CA LEU A 43 0.57 8.29 -1.79
C LEU A 43 -0.16 9.59 -2.07
N THR A 44 -1.40 9.53 -2.53
CA THR A 44 -2.24 10.72 -2.72
C THR A 44 -2.51 11.39 -1.38
N LEU A 45 -2.80 10.62 -0.35
CA LEU A 45 -3.00 11.16 1.00
C LEU A 45 -1.73 11.85 1.49
N LEU A 46 -0.58 11.24 1.29
CA LEU A 46 0.70 11.83 1.68
C LEU A 46 0.96 13.15 0.92
N SER A 47 0.66 13.17 -0.37
CA SER A 47 0.81 14.37 -1.18
C SER A 47 -0.11 15.49 -0.69
N ARG A 48 -1.34 15.16 -0.34
CA ARG A 48 -2.29 16.13 0.21
C ARG A 48 -1.84 16.65 1.56
N LEU A 49 -1.31 15.79 2.40
CA LEU A 49 -0.76 16.19 3.68
C LEU A 49 0.37 17.19 3.51
N ARG A 50 1.27 16.91 2.58
CA ARG A 50 2.39 17.80 2.29
C ARG A 50 1.90 19.18 1.83
N SER A 51 0.92 19.22 0.95
CA SER A 51 0.35 20.48 0.48
C SER A 51 -0.36 21.23 1.59
N TYR A 52 -1.12 20.51 2.41
CA TYR A 52 -1.82 21.09 3.55
C TYR A 52 -0.86 21.77 4.52
N LEU A 53 0.27 21.13 4.82
CA LEU A 53 1.23 21.65 5.78
C LEU A 53 2.03 22.85 5.25
N ARG A 54 1.96 23.13 3.96
CA ARG A 54 2.56 24.36 3.40
C ARG A 54 1.74 25.59 3.75
N GLU A 55 0.45 25.43 3.99
CA GLU A 55 -0.47 26.54 4.18
C GLU A 55 -1.13 26.56 5.55
N GLN A 56 -1.14 25.44 6.24
CA GLN A 56 -1.80 25.30 7.52
C GLN A 56 -0.81 24.84 8.58
N ALA A 57 -1.08 25.23 9.81
CA ALA A 57 -0.33 24.68 10.93
C ALA A 57 -0.70 23.22 11.15
N VAL A 58 0.13 22.51 11.87
CA VAL A 58 -0.16 21.12 12.24
C VAL A 58 -1.37 21.11 13.14
N ASP A 59 -2.37 20.32 12.77
CA ASP A 59 -3.59 20.16 13.53
C ASP A 59 -3.97 18.68 13.60
N ASP A 60 -5.11 18.39 14.21
CA ASP A 60 -5.54 17.01 14.37
C ASP A 60 -5.77 16.30 13.05
N ALA A 61 -6.24 17.03 12.04
CA ALA A 61 -6.43 16.43 10.71
C ALA A 61 -5.10 16.02 10.10
N ALA A 62 -4.08 16.86 10.22
CA ALA A 62 -2.74 16.54 9.73
C ALA A 62 -2.16 15.34 10.48
N ARG A 63 -2.32 15.30 11.79
CA ARG A 63 -1.81 14.18 12.58
C ARG A 63 -2.53 12.88 12.24
N GLN A 64 -3.83 12.94 11.99
CA GLN A 64 -4.59 11.76 11.60
C GLN A 64 -4.14 11.25 10.23
N ALA A 65 -3.93 12.16 9.29
CA ALA A 65 -3.42 11.77 7.97
C ALA A 65 -2.05 11.10 8.09
N ALA A 66 -1.17 11.64 8.93
CA ALA A 66 0.14 11.04 9.16
C ALA A 66 0.01 9.63 9.77
N ARG A 67 -0.91 9.45 10.71
CA ARG A 67 -1.15 8.13 11.30
C ARG A 67 -1.67 7.13 10.27
N ASP A 68 -2.53 7.57 9.37
CA ASP A 68 -3.06 6.70 8.33
C ASP A 68 -1.97 6.26 7.35
N VAL A 69 -1.10 7.17 6.96
CA VAL A 69 0.05 6.85 6.09
C VAL A 69 0.98 5.87 6.81
N LEU A 70 1.28 6.14 8.07
CA LEU A 70 2.13 5.26 8.87
C LEU A 70 1.55 3.85 8.97
N ARG A 71 0.27 3.75 9.25
CA ARG A 71 -0.39 2.46 9.40
C ARG A 71 -0.28 1.65 8.11
N TYR A 72 -0.53 2.30 6.99
CA TYR A 72 -0.45 1.61 5.72
C TYR A 72 0.96 1.09 5.44
N PHE A 73 1.95 1.96 5.50
CA PHE A 73 3.31 1.58 5.10
C PHE A 73 4.05 0.76 6.16
N ASP A 74 3.67 0.87 7.43
CA ASP A 74 4.29 0.06 8.49
C ASP A 74 3.67 -1.34 8.57
N ILE A 75 2.40 -1.48 8.23
CA ILE A 75 1.65 -2.73 8.49
C ILE A 75 1.09 -3.33 7.21
N ALA A 76 0.21 -2.61 6.53
CA ALA A 76 -0.52 -3.18 5.39
C ALA A 76 0.39 -3.45 4.19
N ALA A 77 1.23 -2.50 3.84
CA ALA A 77 2.08 -2.66 2.66
C ALA A 77 3.07 -3.81 2.81
N PRO A 78 3.79 -3.95 3.95
CA PRO A 78 4.68 -5.09 4.10
C PRO A 78 3.96 -6.44 4.02
N LEU A 79 2.76 -6.55 4.58
CA LEU A 79 1.98 -7.78 4.49
C LEU A 79 1.56 -8.09 3.06
N HIS A 80 1.12 -7.08 2.32
CA HIS A 80 0.75 -7.25 0.92
C HIS A 80 1.96 -7.61 0.07
N HIS A 81 3.10 -6.95 0.31
CA HIS A 81 4.33 -7.25 -0.42
C HIS A 81 4.80 -8.67 -0.13
N GLU A 82 4.69 -9.10 1.11
CA GLU A 82 5.05 -10.47 1.49
C GLU A 82 4.15 -11.47 0.76
N ASP A 83 2.86 -11.22 0.74
CA ASP A 83 1.93 -12.10 0.03
C ASP A 83 2.27 -12.19 -1.45
N GLU A 84 2.59 -11.06 -2.08
CA GLU A 84 2.97 -11.05 -3.47
C GLU A 84 4.27 -11.82 -3.71
N GLU A 85 5.28 -11.58 -2.86
CA GLU A 85 6.59 -12.21 -3.03
C GLU A 85 6.54 -13.72 -2.80
N LEU A 86 5.72 -14.17 -1.86
CA LEU A 86 5.66 -15.59 -1.51
C LEU A 86 4.67 -16.39 -2.35
N HIS A 87 3.57 -15.76 -2.76
CA HIS A 87 2.44 -16.51 -3.32
C HIS A 87 2.07 -16.15 -4.75
N VAL A 88 2.32 -14.92 -5.16
CA VAL A 88 1.93 -14.47 -6.49
C VAL A 88 3.11 -14.48 -7.46
N PHE A 89 4.20 -13.86 -7.08
CA PHE A 89 5.35 -13.70 -7.95
C PHE A 89 5.98 -15.04 -8.37
N PRO A 90 6.17 -16.01 -7.46
CA PRO A 90 6.75 -17.29 -7.88
C PRO A 90 5.93 -17.97 -8.97
N LEU A 91 4.61 -17.92 -8.86
CA LEU A 91 3.73 -18.51 -9.86
C LEU A 91 3.86 -17.79 -11.21
N LEU A 92 3.90 -16.47 -11.18
CA LEU A 92 4.01 -15.68 -12.40
C LEU A 92 5.39 -15.81 -13.04
N LEU A 93 6.44 -15.94 -12.24
CA LEU A 93 7.80 -16.15 -12.75
C LEU A 93 7.91 -17.51 -13.43
N GLU A 94 7.21 -18.52 -12.90
CA GLU A 94 7.23 -19.86 -13.45
C GLU A 94 6.41 -20.01 -14.72
N ARG A 95 5.22 -19.38 -14.74
CA ARG A 95 4.23 -19.62 -15.77
C ARG A 95 3.92 -18.44 -16.67
N GLY A 96 4.42 -17.27 -16.33
CA GLY A 96 4.10 -16.07 -17.05
C GLY A 96 4.82 -15.95 -18.39
N ALA A 97 4.20 -15.22 -19.30
CA ALA A 97 4.85 -14.80 -20.52
C ALA A 97 6.06 -13.92 -20.21
N PRO A 98 7.02 -13.77 -21.13
CA PRO A 98 8.20 -12.94 -20.86
C PRO A 98 7.90 -11.52 -20.40
N SER A 99 6.83 -10.90 -20.93
CA SER A 99 6.43 -9.55 -20.50
C SER A 99 5.94 -9.53 -19.06
N VAL A 100 5.26 -10.59 -18.62
CA VAL A 100 4.79 -10.71 -17.24
C VAL A 100 5.98 -10.94 -16.31
N VAL A 101 6.91 -11.79 -16.70
CA VAL A 101 8.12 -12.05 -15.92
C VAL A 101 8.92 -10.75 -15.73
N ALA A 102 9.07 -9.97 -16.79
CA ALA A 102 9.77 -8.69 -16.70
C ALA A 102 9.07 -7.73 -15.72
N LEU A 103 7.74 -7.67 -15.79
CA LEU A 103 6.96 -6.84 -14.88
C LEU A 103 7.15 -7.28 -13.42
N VAL A 104 7.09 -8.58 -13.16
CA VAL A 104 7.29 -9.10 -11.80
C VAL A 104 8.67 -8.75 -11.27
N ARG A 105 9.69 -8.88 -12.10
CA ARG A 105 11.04 -8.51 -11.71
C ARG A 105 11.14 -7.03 -11.34
N GLN A 106 10.46 -6.17 -12.09
CA GLN A 106 10.41 -4.75 -11.79
C GLN A 106 9.69 -4.50 -10.47
N LEU A 107 8.58 -5.19 -10.22
CA LEU A 107 7.85 -5.05 -8.96
C LEU A 107 8.68 -5.51 -7.76
N GLN A 108 9.48 -6.54 -7.93
CA GLN A 108 10.40 -6.97 -6.88
C GLN A 108 11.41 -5.88 -6.53
N GLN A 109 11.93 -5.22 -7.56
CA GLN A 109 12.82 -4.07 -7.35
C GLN A 109 12.11 -2.92 -6.67
N ASP A 110 10.88 -2.64 -7.09
CA ASP A 110 10.07 -1.58 -6.51
C ASP A 110 9.83 -1.82 -5.02
N HIS A 111 9.59 -3.07 -4.63
CA HIS A 111 9.41 -3.41 -3.21
C HIS A 111 10.67 -3.09 -2.39
N VAL A 112 11.85 -3.38 -2.94
CA VAL A 112 13.11 -3.07 -2.27
C VAL A 112 13.28 -1.56 -2.10
N HIS A 113 13.05 -0.81 -3.17
CA HIS A 113 13.17 0.65 -3.14
C HIS A 113 12.16 1.28 -2.20
N MET A 114 10.94 0.78 -2.24
CA MET A 114 9.86 1.30 -1.38
C MET A 114 10.20 1.12 0.10
N ALA A 115 10.74 -0.04 0.46
CA ALA A 115 11.15 -0.29 1.84
C ALA A 115 12.24 0.68 2.29
N ALA A 116 13.23 0.94 1.43
CA ALA A 116 14.31 1.88 1.74
C ALA A 116 13.80 3.31 1.86
N ASP A 117 12.95 3.73 0.93
CA ASP A 117 12.38 5.07 0.93
C ASP A 117 11.50 5.28 2.16
N TRP A 118 10.74 4.27 2.53
CA TRP A 118 9.89 4.34 3.71
C TRP A 118 10.74 4.45 4.98
N ALA A 119 11.80 3.66 5.09
CA ALA A 119 12.70 3.74 6.23
C ALA A 119 13.25 5.15 6.40
N ALA A 120 13.55 5.84 5.30
CA ALA A 120 14.05 7.21 5.34
C ALA A 120 12.98 8.23 5.72
N ALA A 121 11.73 8.03 5.31
CA ALA A 121 10.66 9.01 5.49
C ALA A 121 9.90 8.87 6.81
N ARG A 122 9.91 7.68 7.37
CA ARG A 122 9.03 7.29 8.45
C ARG A 122 9.19 8.14 9.71
N GLY A 123 10.42 8.51 10.03
CA GLY A 123 10.69 9.27 11.26
C GLY A 123 9.97 10.61 11.32
N ALA A 124 9.97 11.32 10.20
CA ALA A 124 9.29 12.62 10.13
C ALA A 124 7.77 12.47 10.29
N LEU A 125 7.19 11.44 9.67
CA LEU A 125 5.76 11.19 9.80
C LEU A 125 5.38 10.76 11.22
N ALA A 126 6.22 9.96 11.86
CA ALA A 126 5.99 9.55 13.25
C ALA A 126 6.02 10.75 14.19
N ALA A 127 6.98 11.66 14.00
CA ALA A 127 7.07 12.87 14.80
C ALA A 127 5.83 13.75 14.61
N LEU A 128 5.36 13.87 13.37
CA LEU A 128 4.16 14.62 13.07
C LEU A 128 2.94 13.97 13.73
N ALA A 129 2.82 12.67 13.64
CA ALA A 129 1.66 11.93 14.16
C ALA A 129 1.55 12.04 15.68
N ASP A 130 2.67 12.04 16.40
CA ASP A 130 2.66 12.08 17.86
C ASP A 130 2.78 13.49 18.43
N GLY A 131 2.83 14.49 17.57
CA GLY A 131 2.84 15.88 18.00
C GLY A 131 4.19 16.43 18.39
N SER A 132 5.28 15.73 18.10
CA SER A 132 6.62 16.22 18.43
C SER A 132 7.25 17.03 17.30
N ALA A 133 6.56 17.14 16.16
CA ALA A 133 7.04 17.97 15.06
C ALA A 133 6.38 19.34 15.08
#